data_88e4e14fa7a28b785b6aa24bd3d82412
#
_entry.id   88e4e14fa7a28b785b6aa24bd3d82412
#
_cell.length_a   1.000
_cell.length_b   1.000
_cell.length_c   1.000
_cell.angle_alpha   90.00
_cell.angle_beta   90.00
_cell.angle_gamma   90.00
#
_symmetry.space_group_name_H-M   'P 1'
#
loop_
_entity.id
_entity.type
_entity.pdbx_description
1 polymer ?
#
loop_
_entity_poly.entity_id
_entity_poly.type
_entity_poly.pdbx_seq_one_letter_code
_entity_poly.pdbx_strand_id
1 'polypeptide(L)'
;YDEMTADDIVLVSLETGERVEGRLKPSSDTPTHLELYRAYPSIGGIVHTHSRWATSFAQAGVGIDAMGTTQGDYFYGQIPCTRSMTPEEIRDAYEKNTGLVIIEEFRRRGIDPAQIPAVLVHNHGPFTWGKDADEAVYHAVVLEEVAFMNFHAKMLNPAAGPMPQVLLDKHYLRKHGANAYYGQG
;
A
#
# COMPACT_ATOMS: atom_id res chain seq x y z
N TYR A 1 -5.11 14.41 -15.25
CA TYR A 1 -6.24 13.73 -14.57
C TYR A 1 -7.52 14.57 -14.61
N ASP A 2 -7.41 15.90 -14.57
CA ASP A 2 -8.58 16.82 -14.50
C ASP A 2 -9.51 16.72 -15.73
N GLU A 3 -9.03 16.18 -16.83
CA GLU A 3 -9.78 16.01 -18.08
C GLU A 3 -10.22 14.55 -18.34
N MET A 4 -9.86 13.62 -17.43
CA MET A 4 -10.21 12.20 -17.59
C MET A 4 -11.70 11.96 -17.40
N THR A 5 -12.24 11.11 -18.25
CA THR A 5 -13.64 10.62 -18.21
C THR A 5 -13.66 9.10 -18.08
N ALA A 6 -14.83 8.53 -17.84
CA ALA A 6 -14.99 7.07 -17.81
C ALA A 6 -14.56 6.38 -19.12
N ASP A 7 -14.70 7.08 -20.27
CA ASP A 7 -14.29 6.57 -21.58
C ASP A 7 -12.76 6.43 -21.76
N ASP A 8 -11.99 7.04 -20.86
CA ASP A 8 -10.53 6.96 -20.87
C ASP A 8 -10.01 5.78 -20.04
N ILE A 9 -10.89 5.11 -19.30
CA ILE A 9 -10.54 3.90 -18.54
C ILE A 9 -10.42 2.73 -19.50
N VAL A 10 -9.45 1.88 -19.25
CA VAL A 10 -9.19 0.66 -20.06
C VAL A 10 -9.35 -0.58 -19.19
N LEU A 11 -9.85 -1.65 -19.81
CA LEU A 11 -9.93 -2.96 -19.17
C LEU A 11 -8.74 -3.82 -19.62
N VAL A 12 -8.12 -4.47 -18.66
CA VAL A 12 -6.98 -5.38 -18.87
C VAL A 12 -7.33 -6.74 -18.28
N SER A 13 -7.06 -7.80 -19.03
CA SER A 13 -7.24 -9.17 -18.56
C SER A 13 -6.26 -9.49 -17.43
N LEU A 14 -6.75 -9.98 -16.29
CA LEU A 14 -5.90 -10.46 -15.20
C LEU A 14 -5.11 -11.71 -15.60
N GLU A 15 -5.65 -12.52 -16.52
CA GLU A 15 -5.00 -13.75 -16.98
C GLU A 15 -3.85 -13.44 -17.94
N THR A 16 -4.12 -12.68 -19.01
CA THR A 16 -3.12 -12.43 -20.08
C THR A 16 -2.31 -11.17 -19.89
N GLY A 17 -2.84 -10.17 -19.15
CA GLY A 17 -2.25 -8.84 -19.04
C GLY A 17 -2.52 -7.97 -20.27
N GLU A 18 -3.30 -8.44 -21.23
CA GLU A 18 -3.63 -7.70 -22.44
C GLU A 18 -4.85 -6.79 -22.24
N ARG A 19 -4.84 -5.66 -22.93
CA ARG A 19 -6.00 -4.76 -22.97
C ARG A 19 -7.12 -5.43 -23.75
N VAL A 20 -8.29 -5.59 -23.10
CA VAL A 20 -9.49 -6.20 -23.69
C VAL A 20 -10.55 -5.17 -24.10
N GLU A 21 -10.54 -3.98 -23.48
CA GLU A 21 -11.47 -2.89 -23.79
C GLU A 21 -10.81 -1.54 -23.57
N GLY A 22 -11.37 -0.47 -24.19
CA GLY A 22 -10.86 0.90 -24.12
C GLY A 22 -9.90 1.23 -25.25
N ARG A 23 -9.69 2.53 -25.50
CA ARG A 23 -8.90 3.05 -26.63
C ARG A 23 -7.47 3.43 -26.26
N LEU A 24 -7.23 3.78 -25.00
CA LEU A 24 -5.91 4.24 -24.53
C LEU A 24 -4.98 3.05 -24.23
N LYS A 25 -3.72 3.35 -24.02
CA LYS A 25 -2.76 2.37 -23.49
C LYS A 25 -2.96 2.25 -21.98
N PRO A 26 -2.90 1.04 -21.41
CA PRO A 26 -2.81 0.87 -19.96
C PRO A 26 -1.59 1.60 -19.38
N SER A 27 -1.65 1.92 -18.08
CA SER A 27 -0.50 2.46 -17.35
C SER A 27 0.72 1.54 -17.46
N SER A 28 1.92 2.10 -17.44
CA SER A 28 3.17 1.34 -17.32
C SER A 28 3.20 0.47 -16.08
N ASP A 29 2.53 0.88 -15.00
CA ASP A 29 2.46 0.14 -13.74
C ASP A 29 1.50 -1.06 -13.75
N THR A 30 0.78 -1.27 -14.86
CA THR A 30 -0.15 -2.40 -15.02
C THR A 30 0.46 -3.75 -14.62
N PRO A 31 1.72 -4.09 -15.01
CA PRO A 31 2.34 -5.35 -14.59
C PRO A 31 2.49 -5.49 -13.06
N THR A 32 2.79 -4.40 -12.35
CA THR A 32 2.83 -4.39 -10.88
C THR A 32 1.46 -4.75 -10.29
N HIS A 33 0.40 -4.08 -10.77
CA HIS A 33 -0.97 -4.33 -10.32
C HIS A 33 -1.41 -5.77 -10.61
N LEU A 34 -1.08 -6.31 -11.78
CA LEU A 34 -1.41 -7.70 -12.15
C LEU A 34 -0.77 -8.71 -11.19
N GLU A 35 0.51 -8.55 -10.84
CA GLU A 35 1.18 -9.44 -9.89
C GLU A 35 0.50 -9.39 -8.51
N LEU A 36 0.11 -8.21 -8.04
CA LEU A 36 -0.57 -8.05 -6.75
C LEU A 36 -1.99 -8.67 -6.77
N TYR A 37 -2.80 -8.43 -7.80
CA TYR A 37 -4.12 -9.04 -7.92
C TYR A 37 -4.05 -10.57 -7.99
N ARG A 38 -3.04 -11.11 -8.69
CA ARG A 38 -2.82 -12.56 -8.77
C ARG A 38 -2.37 -13.16 -7.45
N ALA A 39 -1.52 -12.46 -6.71
CA ALA A 39 -0.99 -12.92 -5.43
C ALA A 39 -2.00 -12.80 -4.28
N TYR A 40 -2.91 -11.81 -4.35
CA TYR A 40 -3.86 -11.45 -3.30
C TYR A 40 -5.30 -11.42 -3.84
N PRO A 41 -5.96 -12.58 -4.05
CA PRO A 41 -7.28 -12.65 -4.70
C PRO A 41 -8.41 -11.92 -3.95
N SER A 42 -8.20 -11.56 -2.69
CA SER A 42 -9.17 -10.84 -1.87
C SER A 42 -9.19 -9.33 -2.10
N ILE A 43 -8.19 -8.76 -2.81
CA ILE A 43 -8.16 -7.32 -3.08
C ILE A 43 -8.93 -6.99 -4.35
N GLY A 44 -9.74 -5.92 -4.30
CA GLY A 44 -10.56 -5.45 -5.43
C GLY A 44 -10.17 -4.07 -5.95
N GLY A 45 -9.24 -3.38 -5.28
CA GLY A 45 -8.69 -2.10 -5.73
C GLY A 45 -7.23 -1.95 -5.32
N ILE A 46 -6.42 -1.31 -6.17
CA ILE A 46 -5.02 -0.96 -5.89
C ILE A 46 -4.78 0.48 -6.33
N VAL A 47 -4.12 1.25 -5.47
CA VAL A 47 -3.69 2.62 -5.77
C VAL A 47 -2.17 2.71 -5.63
N HIS A 48 -1.53 3.29 -6.64
CA HIS A 48 -0.13 3.71 -6.59
C HIS A 48 -0.05 5.23 -6.71
N THR A 49 0.77 5.84 -5.88
CA THR A 49 1.04 7.28 -5.91
C THR A 49 2.51 7.57 -5.63
N HIS A 50 2.90 8.82 -5.91
CA HIS A 50 4.13 9.40 -5.37
C HIS A 50 3.76 10.50 -4.37
N SER A 51 2.88 10.18 -3.44
CA SER A 51 2.44 11.10 -2.39
C SER A 51 3.64 11.54 -1.53
N ARG A 52 3.64 12.77 -1.12
CA ARG A 52 4.84 13.48 -0.64
C ARG A 52 5.48 12.80 0.58
N TRP A 53 4.69 12.46 1.57
CA TRP A 53 5.20 11.97 2.85
C TRP A 53 5.51 10.47 2.81
N ALA A 54 4.61 9.68 2.28
CA ALA A 54 4.84 8.24 2.13
C ALA A 54 6.02 7.95 1.20
N THR A 55 6.16 8.71 0.10
CA THR A 55 7.32 8.59 -0.81
C THR A 55 8.62 9.01 -0.12
N SER A 56 8.61 9.98 0.81
CA SER A 56 9.81 10.33 1.58
C SER A 56 10.32 9.15 2.42
N PHE A 57 9.43 8.38 3.05
CA PHE A 57 9.80 7.14 3.75
C PHE A 57 10.31 6.07 2.79
N ALA A 58 9.66 5.91 1.63
CA ALA A 58 10.11 4.99 0.58
C ALA A 58 11.53 5.32 0.09
N GLN A 59 11.82 6.60 -0.15
CA GLN A 59 13.16 7.07 -0.55
C GLN A 59 14.21 6.87 0.55
N ALA A 60 13.81 7.00 1.82
CA ALA A 60 14.67 6.72 2.95
C ALA A 60 14.90 5.21 3.20
N GLY A 61 14.14 4.34 2.54
CA GLY A 61 14.21 2.89 2.70
C GLY A 61 13.72 2.38 4.06
N VAL A 62 12.82 3.13 4.71
CA VAL A 62 12.30 2.79 6.04
C VAL A 62 10.79 2.63 6.02
N GLY A 63 10.27 1.67 6.78
CA GLY A 63 8.83 1.51 6.99
C GLY A 63 8.24 2.56 7.93
N ILE A 64 6.92 2.63 8.00
CA ILE A 64 6.20 3.55 8.88
C ILE A 64 5.72 2.78 10.10
N ASP A 65 6.29 3.11 11.27
CA ASP A 65 5.95 2.47 12.55
C ASP A 65 4.52 2.78 12.97
N ALA A 66 3.86 1.83 13.63
CA ALA A 66 2.53 2.04 14.20
C ALA A 66 2.62 2.89 15.48
N MET A 67 2.81 4.19 15.35
CA MET A 67 3.05 5.10 16.46
C MET A 67 1.76 5.67 17.09
N GLY A 68 0.70 5.81 16.30
CA GLY A 68 -0.53 6.45 16.73
C GLY A 68 -1.79 5.65 16.40
N THR A 69 -2.86 5.93 17.12
CA THR A 69 -4.13 5.21 17.00
C THR A 69 -4.82 5.39 15.64
N THR A 70 -4.55 6.50 14.93
CA THR A 70 -5.02 6.69 13.55
C THR A 70 -4.47 5.57 12.65
N GLN A 71 -3.17 5.25 12.75
CA GLN A 71 -2.61 4.12 12.01
C GLN A 71 -3.22 2.81 12.49
N GLY A 72 -3.34 2.61 13.81
CA GLY A 72 -3.88 1.39 14.40
C GLY A 72 -5.33 1.08 13.99
N ASP A 73 -6.09 2.05 13.58
CA ASP A 73 -7.46 1.86 13.08
C ASP A 73 -7.51 1.24 11.65
N TYR A 74 -6.40 1.27 10.88
CA TYR A 74 -6.38 0.84 9.48
C TYR A 74 -5.27 -0.13 9.13
N PHE A 75 -4.15 -0.09 9.86
CA PHE A 75 -2.98 -0.92 9.61
C PHE A 75 -2.55 -1.62 10.89
N TYR A 76 -2.61 -2.95 10.92
CA TYR A 76 -2.33 -3.74 12.12
C TYR A 76 -0.82 -3.94 12.33
N GLY A 77 -0.08 -2.85 12.34
CA GLY A 77 1.36 -2.86 12.56
C GLY A 77 2.13 -1.85 11.73
N GLN A 78 3.42 -2.10 11.58
CA GLN A 78 4.30 -1.31 10.74
C GLN A 78 3.96 -1.50 9.26
N ILE A 79 3.78 -0.41 8.53
CA ILE A 79 3.71 -0.45 7.07
C ILE A 79 5.12 -0.73 6.55
N PRO A 80 5.33 -1.83 5.81
CA PRO A 80 6.67 -2.25 5.40
C PRO A 80 7.23 -1.37 4.28
N CYS A 81 8.57 -1.30 4.19
CA CYS A 81 9.30 -0.87 3.01
C CYS A 81 10.02 -2.07 2.42
N THR A 82 9.96 -2.24 1.11
CA THR A 82 10.65 -3.33 0.42
C THR A 82 12.17 -3.13 0.48
N ARG A 83 12.94 -4.17 0.18
CA ARG A 83 14.35 -4.01 -0.18
C ARG A 83 14.50 -3.22 -1.48
N SER A 84 15.70 -2.72 -1.75
CA SER A 84 16.05 -2.23 -3.08
C SER A 84 15.95 -3.37 -4.10
N MET A 85 15.54 -3.02 -5.32
CA MET A 85 15.60 -3.92 -6.46
C MET A 85 17.05 -4.10 -6.92
N THR A 86 17.36 -5.29 -7.45
CA THR A 86 18.67 -5.54 -8.05
C THR A 86 18.79 -4.86 -9.42
N PRO A 87 20.03 -4.63 -9.91
CA PRO A 87 20.21 -4.10 -11.26
C PRO A 87 19.58 -4.96 -12.36
N GLU A 88 19.50 -6.27 -12.18
CA GLU A 88 18.86 -7.22 -13.10
C GLU A 88 17.34 -7.01 -13.11
N GLU A 89 16.71 -6.95 -11.93
CA GLU A 89 15.28 -6.72 -11.79
C GLU A 89 14.84 -5.39 -12.42
N ILE A 90 15.72 -4.36 -12.33
CA ILE A 90 15.45 -3.04 -12.92
C ILE A 90 15.56 -3.08 -14.45
N ARG A 91 16.56 -3.80 -15.00
CA ARG A 91 16.80 -3.84 -16.46
C ARG A 91 15.81 -4.71 -17.21
N ASP A 92 15.35 -5.80 -16.62
CA ASP A 92 14.59 -6.82 -17.36
C ASP A 92 13.09 -6.52 -17.43
N ALA A 93 12.44 -6.43 -16.27
CA ALA A 93 10.98 -6.26 -16.19
C ALA A 93 10.61 -5.44 -14.94
N TYR A 94 11.00 -4.19 -14.91
CA TYR A 94 10.97 -3.29 -13.76
C TYR A 94 9.61 -3.30 -13.05
N GLU A 95 8.53 -3.05 -13.78
CA GLU A 95 7.20 -2.93 -13.20
C GLU A 95 6.69 -4.28 -12.65
N LYS A 96 6.95 -5.37 -13.37
CA LYS A 96 6.62 -6.72 -12.88
C LYS A 96 7.43 -7.04 -11.62
N ASN A 97 8.72 -6.77 -11.65
CA ASN A 97 9.61 -7.02 -10.51
C ASN A 97 9.28 -6.13 -9.31
N THR A 98 8.74 -4.93 -9.53
CA THR A 98 8.17 -4.11 -8.45
C THR A 98 7.05 -4.85 -7.72
N GLY A 99 6.13 -5.49 -8.44
CA GLY A 99 5.10 -6.33 -7.82
C GLY A 99 5.68 -7.53 -7.07
N LEU A 100 6.69 -8.18 -7.65
CA LEU A 100 7.32 -9.35 -7.03
C LEU A 100 8.07 -9.02 -5.74
N VAL A 101 8.80 -7.89 -5.65
CA VAL A 101 9.47 -7.49 -4.41
C VAL A 101 8.48 -7.08 -3.31
N ILE A 102 7.31 -6.55 -3.66
CA ILE A 102 6.22 -6.33 -2.71
C ILE A 102 5.75 -7.65 -2.12
N ILE A 103 5.44 -8.63 -2.97
CA ILE A 103 5.00 -9.97 -2.55
C ILE A 103 6.06 -10.67 -1.72
N GLU A 104 7.33 -10.56 -2.10
CA GLU A 104 8.47 -11.07 -1.34
C GLU A 104 8.52 -10.50 0.08
N GLU A 105 8.38 -9.17 0.23
CA GLU A 105 8.43 -8.50 1.53
C GLU A 105 7.33 -9.00 2.47
N PHE A 106 6.10 -9.14 1.98
CA PHE A 106 4.98 -9.65 2.77
C PHE A 106 5.19 -11.11 3.20
N ARG A 107 5.63 -11.97 2.27
CA ARG A 107 5.94 -13.37 2.58
C ARG A 107 7.07 -13.50 3.58
N ARG A 108 8.18 -12.77 3.36
CA ARG A 108 9.36 -12.80 4.22
C ARG A 108 9.05 -12.39 5.66
N ARG A 109 8.15 -11.42 5.84
CA ARG A 109 7.76 -10.91 7.16
C ARG A 109 6.54 -11.63 7.74
N GLY A 110 5.87 -12.49 7.01
CA GLY A 110 4.62 -13.13 7.44
C GLY A 110 3.49 -12.13 7.64
N ILE A 111 3.44 -11.06 6.83
CA ILE A 111 2.41 -10.02 6.91
C ILE A 111 1.18 -10.47 6.13
N ASP A 112 0.01 -10.35 6.75
CA ASP A 112 -1.27 -10.51 6.08
C ASP A 112 -1.60 -9.22 5.31
N PRO A 113 -1.73 -9.27 3.97
CA PRO A 113 -2.07 -8.09 3.17
C PRO A 113 -3.46 -7.51 3.47
N ALA A 114 -4.37 -8.28 4.07
CA ALA A 114 -5.65 -7.77 4.53
C ALA A 114 -5.54 -6.94 5.82
N GLN A 115 -4.51 -7.21 6.64
CA GLN A 115 -4.27 -6.48 7.89
C GLN A 115 -3.39 -5.24 7.71
N ILE A 116 -2.52 -5.27 6.71
CA ILE A 116 -1.65 -4.12 6.35
C ILE A 116 -1.81 -3.87 4.85
N PRO A 117 -2.89 -3.18 4.44
CA PRO A 117 -3.19 -2.93 3.03
C PRO A 117 -2.35 -1.79 2.43
N ALA A 118 -1.06 -1.76 2.73
CA ALA A 118 -0.12 -0.75 2.25
C ALA A 118 1.33 -1.26 2.26
N VAL A 119 2.14 -0.72 1.35
CA VAL A 119 3.58 -0.97 1.27
C VAL A 119 4.29 0.22 0.68
N LEU A 120 5.54 0.42 1.07
CA LEU A 120 6.46 1.36 0.44
C LEU A 120 7.44 0.56 -0.44
N VAL A 121 7.59 0.94 -1.69
CA VAL A 121 8.64 0.40 -2.56
C VAL A 121 9.87 1.29 -2.43
N HIS A 122 10.99 0.71 -2.00
CA HIS A 122 12.23 1.45 -1.76
C HIS A 122 12.66 2.25 -3.01
N ASN A 123 13.01 3.52 -2.82
CA ASN A 123 13.35 4.50 -3.85
C ASN A 123 12.24 4.83 -4.86
N HIS A 124 10.98 4.40 -4.62
CA HIS A 124 9.90 4.59 -5.58
C HIS A 124 8.72 5.34 -4.91
N GLY A 125 7.81 4.61 -4.29
CA GLY A 125 6.61 5.19 -3.69
C GLY A 125 5.70 4.15 -3.06
N PRO A 126 4.55 4.58 -2.52
CA PRO A 126 3.59 3.68 -1.89
C PRO A 126 2.66 2.99 -2.88
N PHE A 127 2.25 1.79 -2.50
CA PHE A 127 1.07 1.09 -3.01
C PHE A 127 0.11 0.84 -1.85
N THR A 128 -1.19 1.02 -2.09
CA THR A 128 -2.25 0.67 -1.16
C THR A 128 -3.31 -0.15 -1.87
N TRP A 129 -4.07 -0.92 -1.13
CA TRP A 129 -5.17 -1.72 -1.68
C TRP A 129 -6.33 -1.80 -0.72
N GLY A 130 -7.45 -2.32 -1.21
CA GLY A 130 -8.68 -2.53 -0.47
C GLY A 130 -9.58 -3.54 -1.17
N LYS A 131 -10.75 -3.81 -0.60
CA LYS A 131 -11.79 -4.66 -1.19
C LYS A 131 -12.36 -4.10 -2.50
N ASP A 132 -12.21 -2.79 -2.70
CA ASP A 132 -12.64 -2.02 -3.88
C ASP A 132 -11.75 -0.80 -4.09
N ALA A 133 -12.00 -0.03 -5.15
CA ALA A 133 -11.23 1.16 -5.48
C ALA A 133 -11.36 2.27 -4.43
N ASP A 134 -12.56 2.44 -3.85
CA ASP A 134 -12.82 3.49 -2.85
C ASP A 134 -12.01 3.22 -1.57
N GLU A 135 -11.98 1.98 -1.11
CA GLU A 135 -11.20 1.60 0.07
C GLU A 135 -9.69 1.70 -0.21
N ALA A 136 -9.23 1.34 -1.41
CA ALA A 136 -7.82 1.49 -1.79
C ALA A 136 -7.39 2.97 -1.79
N VAL A 137 -8.22 3.89 -2.31
CA VAL A 137 -8.00 5.34 -2.26
C VAL A 137 -8.03 5.85 -0.82
N TYR A 138 -8.98 5.39 -0.02
CA TYR A 138 -9.07 5.75 1.39
C TYR A 138 -7.80 5.37 2.15
N HIS A 139 -7.29 4.15 1.95
CA HIS A 139 -6.02 3.71 2.54
C HIS A 139 -4.83 4.56 2.07
N ALA A 140 -4.83 5.04 0.81
CA ALA A 140 -3.77 5.92 0.32
C ALA A 140 -3.78 7.28 1.04
N VAL A 141 -4.97 7.85 1.29
CA VAL A 141 -5.11 9.10 2.07
C VAL A 141 -4.65 8.89 3.52
N VAL A 142 -5.09 7.81 4.17
CA VAL A 142 -4.68 7.52 5.54
C VAL A 142 -3.17 7.27 5.61
N LEU A 143 -2.59 6.55 4.64
CA LEU A 143 -1.15 6.31 4.57
C LEU A 143 -0.35 7.61 4.52
N GLU A 144 -0.76 8.56 3.69
CA GLU A 144 -0.09 9.86 3.57
C GLU A 144 -0.14 10.63 4.89
N GLU A 145 -1.30 10.66 5.56
CA GLU A 145 -1.48 11.34 6.84
C GLU A 145 -0.66 10.68 7.97
N VAL A 146 -0.62 9.36 8.06
CA VAL A 146 0.18 8.69 9.09
C VAL A 146 1.68 8.83 8.82
N ALA A 147 2.10 8.89 7.55
CA ALA A 147 3.48 9.19 7.19
C ALA A 147 3.88 10.60 7.66
N PHE A 148 3.04 11.60 7.40
CA PHE A 148 3.22 12.97 7.91
C PHE A 148 3.35 12.99 9.43
N MET A 149 2.41 12.38 10.15
CA MET A 149 2.41 12.35 11.62
C MET A 149 3.64 11.64 12.18
N ASN A 150 4.03 10.50 11.58
CA ASN A 150 5.23 9.76 12.00
C ASN A 150 6.52 10.58 11.83
N PHE A 151 6.66 11.23 10.67
CA PHE A 151 7.82 12.11 10.43
C PHE A 151 7.93 13.19 11.52
N HIS A 152 6.84 13.91 11.79
CA HIS A 152 6.85 14.98 12.78
C HIS A 152 7.02 14.46 14.20
N ALA A 153 6.44 13.32 14.56
CA ALA A 153 6.64 12.70 15.86
C ALA A 153 8.12 12.35 16.08
N LYS A 154 8.81 11.81 15.07
CA LYS A 154 10.26 11.53 15.12
C LYS A 154 11.10 12.81 15.18
N MET A 155 10.67 13.89 14.52
CA MET A 155 11.34 15.20 14.63
C MET A 155 11.19 15.82 16.03
N LEU A 156 10.02 15.68 16.65
CA LEU A 156 9.76 16.17 18.01
C LEU A 156 10.47 15.33 19.09
N ASN A 157 10.51 14.02 18.88
CA ASN A 157 11.16 13.06 19.78
C ASN A 157 11.80 11.93 18.95
N PRO A 158 13.11 12.01 18.64
CA PRO A 158 13.79 10.96 17.87
C PRO A 158 13.73 9.57 18.50
N ALA A 159 13.52 9.47 19.82
CA ALA A 159 13.36 8.20 20.53
C ALA A 159 11.93 7.65 20.49
N ALA A 160 10.95 8.39 19.94
CA ALA A 160 9.59 7.89 19.81
C ALA A 160 9.55 6.60 18.99
N GLY A 161 8.81 5.62 19.46
CA GLY A 161 8.67 4.29 18.85
C GLY A 161 7.22 3.88 18.66
N PRO A 162 6.97 2.64 18.24
CA PRO A 162 5.62 2.13 18.05
C PRO A 162 4.83 2.15 19.36
N MET A 163 3.51 2.29 19.23
CA MET A 163 2.60 2.19 20.37
C MET A 163 2.65 0.78 20.99
N PRO A 164 2.28 0.64 22.28
CA PRO A 164 2.14 -0.69 22.89
C PRO A 164 1.16 -1.58 22.12
N GLN A 165 1.48 -2.86 21.97
CA GLN A 165 0.64 -3.82 21.23
C GLN A 165 -0.81 -3.84 21.70
N VAL A 166 -1.04 -3.76 23.01
CA VAL A 166 -2.41 -3.73 23.57
C VAL A 166 -3.23 -2.54 23.08
N LEU A 167 -2.60 -1.41 22.79
CA LEU A 167 -3.28 -0.23 22.23
C LEU A 167 -3.57 -0.42 20.75
N LEU A 168 -2.62 -0.99 19.99
CA LEU A 168 -2.81 -1.35 18.60
C LEU A 168 -3.97 -2.36 18.45
N ASP A 169 -3.97 -3.43 19.25
CA ASP A 169 -5.03 -4.44 19.27
C ASP A 169 -6.40 -3.81 19.56
N LYS A 170 -6.45 -2.94 20.56
CA LYS A 170 -7.70 -2.25 20.93
C LYS A 170 -8.26 -1.45 19.77
N HIS A 171 -7.41 -0.73 19.03
CA HIS A 171 -7.85 0.13 17.93
C HIS A 171 -8.20 -0.69 16.69
N TYR A 172 -7.37 -1.63 16.30
CA TYR A 172 -7.60 -2.45 15.11
C TYR A 172 -8.83 -3.35 15.29
N LEU A 173 -8.87 -4.12 16.36
CA LEU A 173 -9.92 -5.13 16.55
C LEU A 173 -11.31 -4.55 16.80
N ARG A 174 -11.43 -3.30 17.31
CA ARG A 174 -12.74 -2.65 17.43
C ARG A 174 -13.40 -2.37 16.07
N LYS A 175 -12.61 -2.28 14.99
CA LYS A 175 -13.08 -2.06 13.61
C LYS A 175 -13.11 -3.33 12.77
N HIS A 176 -12.11 -4.19 12.92
CA HIS A 176 -11.84 -5.32 12.03
C HIS A 176 -11.96 -6.70 12.72
N GLY A 177 -12.12 -6.72 14.04
CA GLY A 177 -12.24 -7.96 14.79
C GLY A 177 -13.61 -8.62 14.66
N ALA A 178 -13.70 -9.88 15.08
CA ALA A 178 -14.96 -10.63 15.10
C ALA A 178 -16.09 -9.96 15.91
N ASN A 179 -15.74 -9.12 16.88
CA ASN A 179 -16.67 -8.35 17.72
C ASN A 179 -16.53 -6.84 17.45
N ALA A 180 -16.34 -6.46 16.20
CA ALA A 180 -16.21 -5.05 15.82
C ALA A 180 -17.47 -4.25 16.22
N TYR A 181 -17.26 -3.06 16.78
CA TYR A 181 -18.35 -2.20 17.29
C TYR A 181 -18.17 -0.72 16.91
N TYR A 182 -17.11 -0.37 16.18
CA TYR A 182 -16.79 0.99 15.78
C TYR A 182 -16.56 1.05 14.28
N GLY A 183 -17.15 2.08 13.63
CA GLY A 183 -16.99 2.26 12.18
C GLY A 183 -17.76 1.22 11.34
N GLN A 184 -18.87 0.69 11.86
CA GLN A 184 -19.73 -0.31 11.20
C GLN A 184 -20.96 0.34 10.52
N GLY A 185 -20.93 1.64 10.27
CA GLY A 185 -22.02 2.39 9.62
C GLY A 185 -21.83 2.53 8.13
#